data_62f5890857559165322c80a5152b48f3
#
_entry.id   62f5890857559165322c80a5152b48f3
#
_cell.length_a   1.000
_cell.length_b   1.000
_cell.length_c   1.000
_cell.angle_alpha   90.00
_cell.angle_beta   90.00
_cell.angle_gamma   90.00
#
_symmetry.space_group_name_H-M   'P 1'
#
loop_
_entity.id
_entity.type
_entity.pdbx_description
1 polymer ?
#
loop_
_entity_poly.entity_id
_entity_poly.type
_entity_poly.pdbx_seq_one_letter_code
_entity_poly.pdbx_strand_id
1 'polypeptide(L)'
;MRRKAKKNLKLSAVEVKWLDLPGEEIPFENNSADTVLLTYTLCTISDWYTALRQIHRVIKPSGKLLFCEHGAAPDKSVLKWQNRINPIWKIIGGGCHLNRPISKYLHDGGFSIKTMETLYLPKTPRIAGFNYVGVAKKT
;
A
#
# COMPACT_ATOMS: atom_id res chain seq x y z
N MET A 1 -2.77 -12.01 -12.47
CA MET A 1 -3.67 -10.95 -11.98
C MET A 1 -4.39 -10.18 -13.08
N ARG A 2 -3.72 -9.62 -14.11
CA ARG A 2 -4.33 -8.82 -15.21
C ARG A 2 -5.51 -9.48 -15.94
N ARG A 3 -5.44 -10.78 -16.23
CA ARG A 3 -6.53 -11.48 -16.94
C ARG A 3 -7.86 -11.46 -16.16
N LYS A 4 -7.79 -11.57 -14.83
CA LYS A 4 -8.96 -11.47 -13.93
C LYS A 4 -9.50 -10.03 -13.87
N ALA A 5 -8.60 -9.05 -13.75
CA ALA A 5 -8.97 -7.62 -13.75
C ALA A 5 -9.63 -7.20 -15.08
N LYS A 6 -9.07 -7.58 -16.24
CA LYS A 6 -9.68 -7.31 -17.57
C LYS A 6 -11.07 -7.93 -17.71
N LYS A 7 -11.32 -9.12 -17.11
CA LYS A 7 -12.67 -9.74 -17.14
C LYS A 7 -13.66 -8.92 -16.32
N ASN A 8 -13.27 -8.46 -15.12
CA ASN A 8 -14.13 -7.65 -14.27
C ASN A 8 -14.42 -6.27 -14.86
N LEU A 9 -13.43 -5.67 -15.54
CA LEU A 9 -13.58 -4.37 -16.20
C LEU A 9 -14.62 -4.38 -17.32
N LYS A 10 -14.79 -5.48 -18.04
CA LYS A 10 -15.86 -5.62 -19.05
C LYS A 10 -17.27 -5.44 -18.49
N LEU A 11 -17.43 -5.58 -17.16
CA LEU A 11 -18.70 -5.44 -16.45
C LEU A 11 -18.85 -4.06 -15.78
N SER A 12 -17.85 -3.18 -15.91
CA SER A 12 -17.88 -1.84 -15.31
C SER A 12 -17.85 -0.76 -16.39
N ALA A 13 -18.53 0.37 -16.11
CA ALA A 13 -18.51 1.55 -16.98
C ALA A 13 -17.26 2.44 -16.76
N VAL A 14 -16.23 1.92 -16.07
CA VAL A 14 -15.01 2.68 -15.75
C VAL A 14 -13.99 2.52 -16.85
N GLU A 15 -13.51 3.62 -17.38
CA GLU A 15 -12.35 3.63 -18.27
C GLU A 15 -11.07 3.32 -17.49
N VAL A 16 -10.27 2.36 -17.95
CA VAL A 16 -9.02 1.96 -17.31
C VAL A 16 -7.85 2.01 -18.27
N LYS A 17 -6.85 2.81 -17.91
CA LYS A 17 -5.57 2.88 -18.60
C LYS A 17 -4.51 2.10 -17.81
N TRP A 18 -3.84 1.16 -18.48
CA TRP A 18 -2.75 0.37 -17.88
C TRP A 18 -1.42 1.05 -18.20
N LEU A 19 -0.62 1.34 -17.18
CA LEU A 19 0.64 2.07 -17.36
C LEU A 19 1.86 1.16 -17.46
N ASP A 20 1.87 0.02 -16.78
CA ASP A 20 2.99 -0.95 -16.79
C ASP A 20 4.35 -0.39 -16.35
N LEU A 21 4.34 0.57 -15.44
CA LEU A 21 5.52 1.23 -14.91
C LEU A 21 5.79 0.83 -13.46
N PRO A 22 7.03 0.94 -12.99
CA PRO A 22 7.34 0.84 -11.57
C PRO A 22 6.55 1.90 -10.77
N GLY A 23 6.20 1.59 -9.52
CA GLY A 23 5.48 2.54 -8.67
C GLY A 23 6.27 3.79 -8.30
N GLU A 24 7.57 3.75 -8.53
CA GLU A 24 8.51 4.86 -8.37
C GLU A 24 8.47 5.86 -9.54
N GLU A 25 7.76 5.52 -10.62
CA GLU A 25 7.61 6.37 -11.82
C GLU A 25 6.14 6.52 -12.16
N ILE A 26 5.53 7.63 -11.80
CA ILE A 26 4.13 7.92 -12.11
C ILE A 26 4.07 8.98 -13.21
N PRO A 27 3.66 8.64 -14.46
CA PRO A 27 3.70 9.53 -15.62
C PRO A 27 2.47 10.46 -15.67
N PHE A 28 2.15 11.07 -14.55
CA PHE A 28 1.08 12.06 -14.43
C PHE A 28 1.66 13.40 -13.98
N GLU A 29 0.96 14.47 -14.36
CA GLU A 29 1.29 15.84 -13.94
C GLU A 29 1.13 16.02 -12.42
N ASN A 30 1.78 17.06 -11.90
CA ASN A 30 1.61 17.45 -10.51
C ASN A 30 0.14 17.82 -10.25
N ASN A 31 -0.38 17.42 -9.09
CA ASN A 31 -1.73 17.77 -8.65
C ASN A 31 -2.84 17.40 -9.67
N SER A 32 -2.72 16.27 -10.34
CA SER A 32 -3.68 15.79 -11.36
C SER A 32 -4.64 14.73 -10.83
N ALA A 33 -4.27 13.99 -9.78
CA ALA A 33 -5.07 12.88 -9.26
C ALA A 33 -5.97 13.33 -8.08
N ASP A 34 -7.26 13.02 -8.16
CA ASP A 34 -8.21 13.25 -7.06
C ASP A 34 -8.09 12.19 -5.96
N THR A 35 -7.83 10.95 -6.35
CA THR A 35 -7.70 9.83 -5.42
C THR A 35 -6.63 8.86 -5.92
N VAL A 36 -5.77 8.41 -5.02
CA VAL A 36 -4.88 7.27 -5.25
C VAL A 36 -5.27 6.15 -4.30
N LEU A 37 -5.25 4.91 -4.79
CA LEU A 37 -5.49 3.72 -4.00
C LEU A 37 -4.22 2.87 -3.97
N LEU A 38 -3.71 2.61 -2.77
CA LEU A 38 -2.64 1.65 -2.49
C LEU A 38 -3.21 0.37 -1.88
N THR A 39 -2.92 -0.76 -2.49
CA THR A 39 -3.35 -2.07 -1.98
C THR A 39 -2.19 -3.06 -2.06
N TYR A 40 -1.70 -3.49 -0.90
CA TYR A 40 -0.59 -4.46 -0.79
C TYR A 40 0.63 -4.09 -1.65
N THR A 41 0.92 -2.81 -1.75
CA THR A 41 2.00 -2.24 -2.55
C THR A 41 3.18 -1.84 -1.67
N LEU A 42 2.92 -1.09 -0.60
CA LEU A 42 3.98 -0.60 0.30
C LEU A 42 4.71 -1.74 1.01
N CYS A 43 4.07 -2.88 1.21
CA CYS A 43 4.73 -4.05 1.79
C CYS A 43 5.75 -4.69 0.85
N THR A 44 5.68 -4.43 -0.47
CA THR A 44 6.45 -5.13 -1.50
C THR A 44 7.44 -4.21 -2.24
N ILE A 45 7.04 -3.00 -2.56
CA ILE A 45 7.84 -2.06 -3.35
C ILE A 45 9.20 -1.78 -2.69
N SER A 46 10.28 -1.79 -3.48
CA SER A 46 11.63 -1.66 -2.95
C SER A 46 11.89 -0.26 -2.41
N ASP A 47 11.69 0.75 -3.24
CA ASP A 47 11.80 2.17 -2.86
C ASP A 47 10.41 2.76 -2.55
N TRP A 48 9.89 2.38 -1.39
CA TRP A 48 8.60 2.87 -0.89
C TRP A 48 8.59 4.40 -0.70
N TYR A 49 9.75 5.00 -0.37
CA TYR A 49 9.85 6.43 -0.14
C TYR A 49 9.67 7.22 -1.44
N THR A 50 10.42 6.87 -2.48
CA THR A 50 10.24 7.48 -3.81
C THR A 50 8.83 7.29 -4.34
N ALA A 51 8.24 6.09 -4.19
CA ALA A 51 6.87 5.84 -4.60
C ALA A 51 5.86 6.75 -3.88
N LEU A 52 5.97 6.90 -2.56
CA LEU A 52 5.11 7.81 -1.80
C LEU A 52 5.33 9.28 -2.19
N ARG A 53 6.57 9.69 -2.48
CA ARG A 53 6.86 11.04 -2.99
C ARG A 53 6.24 11.29 -4.36
N GLN A 54 6.24 10.30 -5.25
CA GLN A 54 5.55 10.39 -6.53
C GLN A 54 4.03 10.48 -6.36
N ILE A 55 3.45 9.68 -5.48
CA ILE A 55 2.03 9.76 -5.14
C ILE A 55 1.71 11.14 -4.55
N HIS A 56 2.54 11.65 -3.65
CA HIS A 56 2.39 12.97 -3.07
C HIS A 56 2.43 14.06 -4.15
N ARG A 57 3.31 13.96 -5.12
CA ARG A 57 3.43 14.89 -6.24
C ARG A 57 2.15 14.94 -7.09
N VAL A 58 1.61 13.78 -7.44
CA VAL A 58 0.47 13.70 -8.38
C VAL A 58 -0.89 13.95 -7.71
N ILE A 59 -1.04 13.68 -6.43
CA ILE A 59 -2.29 13.95 -5.70
C ILE A 59 -2.55 15.46 -5.62
N LYS A 60 -3.79 15.88 -5.90
CA LYS A 60 -4.26 17.25 -5.70
C LYS A 60 -4.20 17.65 -4.22
N PRO A 61 -4.09 18.94 -3.87
CA PRO A 61 -4.17 19.40 -2.47
C PRO A 61 -5.46 18.97 -1.76
N SER A 62 -6.58 18.92 -2.47
CA SER A 62 -7.88 18.44 -1.97
C SER A 62 -8.04 16.92 -2.06
N GLY A 63 -7.12 16.23 -2.73
CA GLY A 63 -7.19 14.81 -3.02
C GLY A 63 -6.96 13.93 -1.79
N LYS A 64 -7.08 12.63 -1.98
CA LYS A 64 -6.92 11.64 -0.89
C LYS A 64 -6.17 10.39 -1.35
N LEU A 65 -5.42 9.82 -0.42
CA LEU A 65 -4.80 8.52 -0.54
C LEU A 65 -5.61 7.52 0.28
N LEU A 66 -6.18 6.52 -0.39
CA LEU A 66 -6.80 5.36 0.25
C LEU A 66 -5.74 4.27 0.33
N PHE A 67 -5.65 3.59 1.45
CA PHE A 67 -4.69 2.50 1.60
C PHE A 67 -5.30 1.28 2.28
N CYS A 68 -4.89 0.10 1.81
CA CYS A 68 -5.12 -1.19 2.42
C CYS A 68 -3.83 -1.98 2.32
N GLU A 69 -3.06 -2.00 3.40
CA GLU A 69 -1.70 -2.55 3.41
C GLU A 69 -1.51 -3.50 4.59
N HIS A 70 -0.74 -4.55 4.39
CA HIS A 70 -0.32 -5.37 5.50
C HIS A 70 1.05 -4.91 6.03
N GLY A 71 1.29 -5.11 7.32
CA GLY A 71 2.56 -4.65 7.90
C GLY A 71 2.76 -5.06 9.35
N ALA A 72 3.60 -4.31 10.05
CA ALA A 72 4.01 -4.57 11.41
C ALA A 72 2.83 -4.64 12.38
N ALA A 73 2.69 -5.77 13.07
CA ALA A 73 1.67 -5.94 14.11
C ALA A 73 2.04 -5.18 15.41
N PRO A 74 1.06 -4.65 16.16
CA PRO A 74 1.31 -3.98 17.43
C PRO A 74 1.70 -4.94 18.55
N ASP A 75 1.28 -6.21 18.46
CA ASP A 75 1.60 -7.24 19.45
C ASP A 75 3.08 -7.60 19.37
N LYS A 76 3.82 -7.35 20.46
CA LYS A 76 5.27 -7.60 20.54
C LYS A 76 5.67 -9.04 20.15
N SER A 77 4.88 -10.02 20.56
CA SER A 77 5.11 -11.44 20.23
C SER A 77 4.95 -11.71 18.73
N VAL A 78 3.89 -11.15 18.13
CA VAL A 78 3.64 -11.31 16.69
C VAL A 78 4.73 -10.59 15.88
N LEU A 79 5.07 -9.35 16.26
CA LEU A 79 6.13 -8.58 15.61
C LEU A 79 7.50 -9.30 15.68
N LYS A 80 7.82 -9.91 16.83
CA LYS A 80 9.04 -10.71 16.98
C LYS A 80 9.07 -11.86 15.95
N TRP A 81 7.97 -12.54 15.76
CA TRP A 81 7.86 -13.59 14.75
C TRP A 81 7.89 -13.05 13.32
N GLN A 82 7.21 -11.94 13.06
CA GLN A 82 7.30 -11.24 11.77
C GLN A 82 8.76 -10.94 11.41
N ASN A 83 9.52 -10.35 12.34
CA ASN A 83 10.94 -10.03 12.13
C ASN A 83 11.79 -11.28 11.86
N ARG A 84 11.53 -12.37 12.59
CA ARG A 84 12.29 -13.62 12.44
C ARG A 84 12.04 -14.31 11.10
N ILE A 85 10.79 -14.30 10.63
CA ILE A 85 10.36 -15.00 9.41
C ILE A 85 10.56 -14.14 8.17
N ASN A 86 10.57 -12.83 8.29
CA ASN A 86 10.61 -11.88 7.18
C ASN A 86 11.72 -12.15 6.14
N PRO A 87 12.96 -12.56 6.49
CA PRO A 87 13.98 -12.87 5.48
C PRO A 87 13.57 -14.01 4.53
N ILE A 88 12.93 -15.06 5.06
CA ILE A 88 12.42 -16.19 4.28
C ILE A 88 11.16 -15.78 3.54
N TRP A 89 10.25 -15.05 4.22
CA TRP A 89 8.99 -14.60 3.65
C TRP A 89 9.19 -13.76 2.39
N LYS A 90 10.16 -12.86 2.37
CA LYS A 90 10.48 -12.04 1.19
C LYS A 90 10.74 -12.88 -0.07
N ILE A 91 11.36 -14.02 0.08
CA ILE A 91 11.68 -14.91 -1.05
C ILE A 91 10.41 -15.57 -1.57
N ILE A 92 9.61 -16.17 -0.70
CA ILE A 92 8.38 -16.90 -1.09
C ILE A 92 7.20 -15.97 -1.36
N GLY A 93 7.17 -14.80 -0.75
CA GLY A 93 6.13 -13.78 -0.86
C GLY A 93 6.36 -12.74 -1.98
N GLY A 94 7.29 -13.01 -2.90
CA GLY A 94 7.53 -12.11 -4.05
C GLY A 94 8.02 -10.72 -3.66
N GLY A 95 8.87 -10.62 -2.64
CA GLY A 95 9.42 -9.35 -2.14
C GLY A 95 8.61 -8.70 -1.01
N CYS A 96 7.48 -9.28 -0.63
CA CYS A 96 6.62 -8.73 0.42
C CYS A 96 7.28 -8.81 1.80
N HIS A 97 7.19 -7.72 2.58
CA HIS A 97 7.68 -7.63 3.95
C HIS A 97 6.52 -7.70 4.95
N LEU A 98 6.63 -8.58 5.94
CA LEU A 98 5.61 -8.73 7.00
C LEU A 98 5.61 -7.60 8.03
N ASN A 99 6.73 -6.90 8.19
CA ASN A 99 7.05 -6.06 9.34
C ASN A 99 7.25 -4.58 9.02
N ARG A 100 6.75 -4.11 7.87
CA ARG A 100 6.85 -2.69 7.51
C ARG A 100 5.90 -1.83 8.35
N PRO A 101 6.40 -0.73 8.96
CA PRO A 101 5.59 0.19 9.76
C PRO A 101 4.82 1.16 8.85
N ILE A 102 3.68 0.74 8.32
CA ILE A 102 2.93 1.44 7.27
C ILE A 102 2.58 2.88 7.67
N SER A 103 2.13 3.10 8.91
CA SER A 103 1.79 4.44 9.40
C SER A 103 2.99 5.39 9.36
N LYS A 104 4.17 4.89 9.76
CA LYS A 104 5.41 5.68 9.71
C LYS A 104 5.79 6.00 8.26
N TYR A 105 5.68 5.04 7.35
CA TYR A 105 5.99 5.25 5.94
C TYR A 105 5.11 6.31 5.30
N LEU A 106 3.80 6.27 5.58
CA LEU A 106 2.87 7.29 5.11
C LEU A 106 3.26 8.68 5.61
N HIS A 107 3.58 8.81 6.90
CA HIS A 107 4.04 10.07 7.48
C HIS A 107 5.33 10.56 6.84
N ASP A 108 6.35 9.72 6.73
CA ASP A 108 7.64 10.05 6.14
C ASP A 108 7.50 10.44 4.65
N GLY A 109 6.51 9.85 3.95
CA GLY A 109 6.16 10.19 2.56
C GLY A 109 5.40 11.51 2.38
N GLY A 110 5.08 12.21 3.48
CA GLY A 110 4.39 13.51 3.46
C GLY A 110 2.85 13.39 3.53
N PHE A 111 2.34 12.35 4.17
CA PHE A 111 0.90 12.16 4.34
C PHE A 111 0.47 12.24 5.81
N SER A 112 -0.65 12.92 6.06
CA SER A 112 -1.35 12.92 7.33
C SER A 112 -2.50 11.92 7.29
N ILE A 113 -2.47 10.92 8.16
CA ILE A 113 -3.54 9.92 8.28
C ILE A 113 -4.78 10.59 8.90
N LYS A 114 -5.92 10.53 8.23
CA LYS A 114 -7.19 11.09 8.68
C LYS A 114 -8.06 10.06 9.37
N THR A 115 -8.12 8.87 8.80
CA THR A 115 -8.78 7.70 9.41
C THR A 115 -7.90 6.47 9.20
N MET A 116 -7.84 5.61 10.20
CA MET A 116 -7.13 4.35 10.10
C MET A 116 -7.78 3.31 11.02
N GLU A 117 -8.09 2.18 10.45
CA GLU A 117 -8.47 0.97 11.15
C GLU A 117 -7.36 -0.07 10.99
N THR A 118 -7.18 -0.88 12.01
CA THR A 118 -6.26 -2.01 11.98
C THR A 118 -6.97 -3.28 12.37
N LEU A 119 -6.69 -4.36 11.68
CA LEU A 119 -7.34 -5.63 11.92
C LEU A 119 -6.45 -6.81 11.59
N TYR A 120 -6.70 -7.92 12.25
CA TYR A 120 -6.21 -9.22 11.82
C TYR A 120 -7.23 -9.87 10.88
N LEU A 121 -6.80 -10.24 9.69
CA LEU A 121 -7.67 -10.93 8.73
C LEU A 121 -8.13 -12.27 9.31
N PRO A 122 -9.44 -12.58 9.27
CA PRO A 122 -9.96 -13.86 9.71
C PRO A 122 -9.36 -15.01 8.88
N LYS A 123 -9.16 -16.15 9.52
CA LYS A 123 -8.62 -17.37 8.89
C LYS A 123 -7.20 -17.22 8.31
N THR A 124 -6.47 -16.17 8.71
CA THR A 124 -5.07 -15.93 8.31
C THR A 124 -4.18 -16.01 9.53
N PRO A 125 -3.00 -16.66 9.46
CA PRO A 125 -2.04 -16.63 10.57
C PRO A 125 -1.73 -15.19 10.99
N ARG A 126 -1.72 -14.90 12.30
CA ARG A 126 -1.53 -13.55 12.84
C ARG A 126 -0.27 -12.86 12.31
N ILE A 127 0.79 -13.62 12.09
CA ILE A 127 2.07 -13.11 11.55
C ILE A 127 1.95 -12.53 10.14
N ALA A 128 0.98 -12.97 9.35
CA ALA A 128 0.75 -12.54 7.97
C ALA A 128 -0.58 -11.79 7.78
N GLY A 129 -1.40 -11.68 8.83
CA GLY A 129 -2.77 -11.19 8.74
C GLY A 129 -3.02 -9.79 9.26
N PHE A 130 -2.00 -9.08 9.77
CA PHE A 130 -2.22 -7.74 10.31
C PHE A 130 -2.26 -6.69 9.21
N ASN A 131 -3.36 -5.94 9.14
CA ASN A 131 -3.63 -4.98 8.08
C ASN A 131 -3.96 -3.59 8.62
N TYR A 132 -3.61 -2.60 7.81
CA TYR A 132 -3.92 -1.18 7.98
C TYR A 132 -4.83 -0.75 6.84
N VAL A 133 -5.98 -0.20 7.16
CA VAL A 133 -6.95 0.32 6.17
C VAL A 133 -7.30 1.75 6.56
N GLY A 134 -7.27 2.66 5.60
CA GLY A 134 -7.59 4.04 5.95
C GLY A 134 -7.48 5.03 4.82
N VAL A 135 -7.57 6.29 5.24
CA VAL A 135 -7.49 7.48 4.39
C VAL A 135 -6.41 8.42 4.90
N ALA A 136 -5.55 8.84 4.01
CA ALA A 136 -4.56 9.87 4.28
C ALA A 136 -4.71 11.05 3.30
N LYS A 137 -4.23 12.22 3.70
CA LYS A 137 -4.18 13.42 2.87
C LYS A 137 -2.76 13.94 2.83
N LYS A 138 -2.44 14.63 1.76
CA LYS A 138 -1.22 15.41 1.59
C LYS A 138 -1.06 16.42 2.73
N THR A 139 0.13 16.51 3.34
CA THR A 139 0.49 17.53 4.34
C THR A 139 0.95 18.80 3.65
#